data_956faf2699784837a793c6c37f11c36b
#
_entry.id   956faf2699784837a793c6c37f11c36b
#
_cell.length_a   1.000
_cell.length_b   1.000
_cell.length_c   1.000
_cell.angle_alpha   90.00
_cell.angle_beta   90.00
_cell.angle_gamma   90.00
#
_symmetry.space_group_name_H-M   'P 1'
#
loop_
_entity.id
_entity.type
_entity.pdbx_description
1 polymer ?
#
loop_
_entity_poly.entity_id
_entity_poly.type
_entity_poly.pdbx_seq_one_letter_code
_entity_poly.pdbx_strand_id
1 'polypeptide(L)'
;MPKVERAIIMAAGLGNRMHPVTLTTPKPLVKVNGVRMIDTVIDGLHKNGINEIYVVVGYLKEQFVTLEEEYPGVKLIENPYYDTCNNISSLYVAREYIENAIILDGDQIIYNPEILASEFERSGYNSVWTDGETDEWLQTVENGIVTACSRTGGKGGWQLYSISRWTAEDGKKLKRHLEIEFEQKKNRQIYWDDVAMFCYPEEYQLGIRPMNKDDIIEVDNLSELIALDASYKKYVEEK
;
A
#
# COMPACT_ATOMS: atom_id res chain seq x y z
N MET A 1 10.75 -6.46 -20.72
CA MET A 1 10.40 -5.60 -19.58
C MET A 1 10.18 -6.48 -18.36
N PRO A 2 10.55 -6.06 -17.15
CA PRO A 2 10.19 -6.77 -15.92
C PRO A 2 8.68 -6.96 -15.85
N LYS A 3 8.26 -8.03 -15.17
CA LYS A 3 6.85 -8.34 -14.98
C LYS A 3 6.61 -8.69 -13.51
N VAL A 4 5.51 -8.18 -12.97
CA VAL A 4 5.04 -8.54 -11.63
C VAL A 4 4.62 -10.02 -11.64
N GLU A 5 5.18 -10.79 -10.72
CA GLU A 5 4.86 -12.20 -10.51
C GLU A 5 3.91 -12.39 -9.33
N ARG A 6 3.98 -11.50 -8.35
CA ARG A 6 3.22 -11.58 -7.11
C ARG A 6 2.86 -10.21 -6.53
N ALA A 7 1.89 -10.21 -5.63
CA ALA A 7 1.49 -9.02 -4.89
C ALA A 7 1.70 -9.19 -3.39
N ILE A 8 2.02 -8.08 -2.70
CA ILE A 8 2.01 -7.97 -1.25
C ILE A 8 1.00 -6.87 -0.88
N ILE A 9 -0.06 -7.23 -0.17
CA ILE A 9 -1.09 -6.30 0.30
C ILE A 9 -0.86 -6.03 1.78
N MET A 10 -0.66 -4.76 2.12
CA MET A 10 -0.46 -4.31 3.50
C MET A 10 -1.83 -4.11 4.17
N ALA A 11 -2.16 -4.96 5.15
CA ALA A 11 -3.48 -4.99 5.78
C ALA A 11 -3.43 -5.16 7.32
N ALA A 12 -2.27 -4.92 7.94
CA ALA A 12 -2.06 -5.21 9.36
C ALA A 12 -2.44 -4.08 10.33
N GLY A 13 -2.73 -2.88 9.82
CA GLY A 13 -2.90 -1.65 10.60
C GLY A 13 -4.15 -1.62 11.48
N LEU A 14 -4.11 -0.82 12.55
CA LEU A 14 -5.20 -0.64 13.54
C LEU A 14 -6.41 0.14 13.00
N GLY A 15 -6.21 1.01 12.00
CA GLY A 15 -7.27 1.82 11.42
C GLY A 15 -7.91 2.86 12.37
N ASN A 16 -7.14 3.40 13.33
CA ASN A 16 -7.63 4.28 14.41
C ASN A 16 -8.43 5.50 13.94
N ARG A 17 -8.08 6.06 12.76
CA ARG A 17 -8.76 7.24 12.18
C ARG A 17 -10.20 6.94 11.72
N MET A 18 -10.57 5.67 11.61
CA MET A 18 -11.90 5.22 11.21
C MET A 18 -12.77 4.73 12.39
N HIS A 19 -12.33 4.93 13.64
CA HIS A 19 -13.16 4.59 14.81
C HIS A 19 -14.50 5.35 14.75
N PRO A 20 -15.61 4.69 15.16
CA PRO A 20 -15.70 3.37 15.82
C PRO A 20 -15.82 2.16 14.87
N VAL A 21 -15.91 2.36 13.54
CA VAL A 21 -16.10 1.27 12.57
C VAL A 21 -14.99 0.21 12.70
N THR A 22 -13.75 0.64 12.82
CA THR A 22 -12.59 -0.25 12.90
C THR A 22 -12.35 -0.86 14.28
N LEU A 23 -13.19 -0.58 15.27
CA LEU A 23 -13.18 -1.33 16.54
C LEU A 23 -13.58 -2.81 16.35
N THR A 24 -14.38 -3.10 15.33
CA THR A 24 -14.93 -4.44 15.09
C THR A 24 -14.60 -5.01 13.72
N THR A 25 -14.11 -4.18 12.79
CA THR A 25 -13.81 -4.59 11.40
C THR A 25 -12.46 -4.02 10.97
N PRO A 26 -11.49 -4.84 10.56
CA PRO A 26 -10.23 -4.31 10.01
C PRO A 26 -10.49 -3.36 8.84
N LYS A 27 -9.74 -2.25 8.76
CA LYS A 27 -9.93 -1.22 7.74
C LYS A 27 -10.06 -1.79 6.31
N PRO A 28 -9.20 -2.73 5.85
CA PRO A 28 -9.32 -3.30 4.51
C PRO A 28 -10.61 -4.10 4.25
N LEU A 29 -11.25 -4.63 5.31
CA LEU A 29 -12.51 -5.39 5.22
C LEU A 29 -13.76 -4.50 5.37
N VAL A 30 -13.60 -3.20 5.62
CA VAL A 30 -14.72 -2.26 5.64
C VAL A 30 -15.35 -2.20 4.26
N LYS A 31 -16.68 -2.27 4.22
CA LYS A 31 -17.44 -2.23 2.97
C LYS A 31 -17.77 -0.79 2.59
N VAL A 32 -17.58 -0.46 1.34
CA VAL A 32 -18.08 0.79 0.75
C VAL A 32 -19.10 0.41 -0.33
N ASN A 33 -20.34 0.86 -0.17
CA ASN A 33 -21.46 0.47 -1.04
C ASN A 33 -21.60 -1.05 -1.21
N GLY A 34 -21.35 -1.80 -0.12
CA GLY A 34 -21.51 -3.26 -0.07
C GLY A 34 -20.28 -4.09 -0.47
N VAL A 35 -19.21 -3.48 -1.00
CA VAL A 35 -17.97 -4.15 -1.44
C VAL A 35 -16.85 -3.82 -0.45
N ARG A 36 -16.09 -4.83 0.01
CA ARG A 36 -14.89 -4.59 0.87
C ARG A 36 -13.83 -3.87 0.05
N MET A 37 -13.11 -2.93 0.66
CA MET A 37 -12.04 -2.20 -0.05
C MET A 37 -11.00 -3.15 -0.63
N ILE A 38 -10.55 -4.13 0.14
CA ILE A 38 -9.56 -5.12 -0.30
C ILE A 38 -10.04 -5.99 -1.48
N ASP A 39 -11.35 -6.21 -1.64
CA ASP A 39 -11.88 -6.97 -2.77
C ASP A 39 -11.58 -6.28 -4.09
N THR A 40 -11.66 -4.95 -4.13
CA THR A 40 -11.35 -4.17 -5.34
C THR A 40 -9.87 -4.28 -5.72
N VAL A 41 -9.01 -4.39 -4.72
CA VAL A 41 -7.56 -4.58 -4.89
C VAL A 41 -7.27 -5.97 -5.46
N ILE A 42 -7.79 -7.03 -4.82
CA ILE A 42 -7.57 -8.43 -5.23
C ILE A 42 -8.14 -8.66 -6.63
N ASP A 43 -9.36 -8.20 -6.90
CA ASP A 43 -9.99 -8.31 -8.22
C ASP A 43 -9.18 -7.58 -9.30
N GLY A 44 -8.64 -6.40 -8.97
CA GLY A 44 -7.77 -5.65 -9.86
C GLY A 44 -6.48 -6.38 -10.19
N LEU A 45 -5.85 -7.03 -9.21
CA LEU A 45 -4.66 -7.86 -9.38
C LEU A 45 -4.96 -9.08 -10.27
N HIS A 46 -6.04 -9.83 -9.97
CA HIS A 46 -6.44 -10.98 -10.77
C HIS A 46 -6.75 -10.61 -12.22
N LYS A 47 -7.42 -9.48 -12.49
CA LYS A 47 -7.65 -8.96 -13.85
C LYS A 47 -6.36 -8.70 -14.62
N ASN A 48 -5.27 -8.40 -13.93
CA ASN A 48 -3.94 -8.20 -14.51
C ASN A 48 -3.07 -9.46 -14.52
N GLY A 49 -3.66 -10.63 -14.20
CA GLY A 49 -2.96 -11.93 -14.21
C GLY A 49 -2.00 -12.12 -13.04
N ILE A 50 -2.10 -11.31 -11.98
CA ILE A 50 -1.31 -11.44 -10.75
C ILE A 50 -2.14 -12.29 -9.78
N ASN A 51 -1.79 -13.58 -9.70
CA ASN A 51 -2.57 -14.56 -8.94
C ASN A 51 -1.87 -15.05 -7.66
N GLU A 52 -0.59 -14.77 -7.47
CA GLU A 52 0.13 -15.04 -6.23
C GLU A 52 0.06 -13.79 -5.35
N ILE A 53 -0.79 -13.81 -4.31
CA ILE A 53 -1.11 -12.64 -3.50
C ILE A 53 -0.85 -12.96 -2.02
N TYR A 54 -0.01 -12.16 -1.38
CA TYR A 54 0.28 -12.24 0.04
C TYR A 54 -0.37 -11.06 0.76
N VAL A 55 -1.32 -11.35 1.66
CA VAL A 55 -1.98 -10.32 2.50
C VAL A 55 -1.33 -10.33 3.87
N VAL A 56 -0.66 -9.23 4.22
CA VAL A 56 -0.03 -9.07 5.52
C VAL A 56 -1.07 -8.59 6.52
N VAL A 57 -1.39 -9.43 7.51
CA VAL A 57 -2.45 -9.20 8.49
C VAL A 57 -1.90 -9.05 9.91
N GLY A 58 -2.61 -8.34 10.77
CA GLY A 58 -2.24 -8.14 12.17
C GLY A 58 -3.46 -7.88 13.03
N TYR A 59 -3.97 -6.66 13.05
CA TYR A 59 -5.17 -6.31 13.80
C TYR A 59 -6.40 -7.08 13.31
N LEU A 60 -7.10 -7.77 14.21
CA LEU A 60 -8.28 -8.61 13.92
C LEU A 60 -8.05 -9.61 12.78
N LYS A 61 -6.84 -10.19 12.72
CA LYS A 61 -6.36 -11.06 11.65
C LYS A 61 -7.29 -12.23 11.33
N GLU A 62 -8.03 -12.73 12.32
CA GLU A 62 -8.96 -13.86 12.18
C GLU A 62 -10.06 -13.59 11.14
N GLN A 63 -10.40 -12.31 10.92
CA GLN A 63 -11.44 -11.94 9.96
C GLN A 63 -10.98 -12.02 8.51
N PHE A 64 -9.67 -12.11 8.28
CA PHE A 64 -9.11 -12.22 6.92
C PHE A 64 -9.08 -13.68 6.39
N VAL A 65 -9.32 -14.67 7.24
CA VAL A 65 -9.20 -16.11 6.86
C VAL A 65 -10.10 -16.46 5.67
N THR A 66 -11.26 -15.84 5.55
CA THR A 66 -12.17 -16.08 4.42
C THR A 66 -11.58 -15.68 3.07
N LEU A 67 -10.58 -14.78 3.02
CA LEU A 67 -9.96 -14.38 1.76
C LEU A 67 -9.21 -15.53 1.08
N GLU A 68 -8.62 -16.45 1.85
CA GLU A 68 -7.93 -17.63 1.28
C GLU A 68 -8.89 -18.61 0.64
N GLU A 69 -10.16 -18.66 1.13
CA GLU A 69 -11.22 -19.50 0.57
C GLU A 69 -11.92 -18.82 -0.62
N GLU A 70 -12.11 -17.51 -0.54
CA GLU A 70 -12.84 -16.72 -1.54
C GLU A 70 -12.00 -16.42 -2.79
N TYR A 71 -10.68 -16.24 -2.61
CA TYR A 71 -9.77 -15.79 -3.67
C TYR A 71 -8.63 -16.78 -3.92
N PRO A 72 -8.64 -17.52 -5.04
CA PRO A 72 -7.54 -18.41 -5.39
C PRO A 72 -6.19 -17.68 -5.45
N GLY A 73 -5.17 -18.26 -4.80
CA GLY A 73 -3.82 -17.73 -4.79
C GLY A 73 -3.53 -16.69 -3.70
N VAL A 74 -4.55 -16.30 -2.91
CA VAL A 74 -4.35 -15.47 -1.70
C VAL A 74 -3.78 -16.34 -0.58
N LYS A 75 -2.78 -15.79 0.12
CA LYS A 75 -2.16 -16.37 1.33
C LYS A 75 -1.99 -15.27 2.37
N LEU A 76 -2.26 -15.60 3.63
CA LEU A 76 -2.09 -14.67 4.74
C LEU A 76 -0.68 -14.78 5.33
N ILE A 77 -0.08 -13.63 5.64
CA ILE A 77 1.17 -13.53 6.42
C ILE A 77 0.87 -12.75 7.68
N GLU A 78 1.11 -13.35 8.85
CA GLU A 78 0.93 -12.65 10.12
C GLU A 78 2.09 -11.70 10.39
N ASN A 79 1.76 -10.45 10.72
CA ASN A 79 2.68 -9.48 11.29
C ASN A 79 2.51 -9.43 12.82
N PRO A 80 3.35 -10.08 13.62
CA PRO A 80 3.24 -10.05 15.08
C PRO A 80 3.70 -8.73 15.70
N TYR A 81 4.17 -7.78 14.91
CA TYR A 81 4.70 -6.48 15.36
C TYR A 81 3.76 -5.31 15.06
N TYR A 82 2.53 -5.59 14.58
CA TYR A 82 1.60 -4.58 14.04
C TYR A 82 1.21 -3.48 15.04
N ASP A 83 1.25 -3.77 16.33
CA ASP A 83 0.88 -2.87 17.43
C ASP A 83 2.07 -2.15 18.08
N THR A 84 3.29 -2.60 17.82
CA THR A 84 4.52 -2.08 18.43
C THR A 84 5.48 -1.42 17.45
N CYS A 85 5.30 -1.66 16.16
CA CYS A 85 6.15 -1.13 15.09
C CYS A 85 5.30 -0.42 14.04
N ASN A 86 5.93 0.48 13.27
CA ASN A 86 5.30 1.06 12.08
C ASN A 86 5.26 0.02 10.93
N ASN A 87 4.73 0.41 9.77
CA ASN A 87 4.48 -0.49 8.64
C ASN A 87 5.73 -1.11 8.01
N ILE A 88 6.95 -0.65 8.35
CA ILE A 88 8.19 -1.37 8.03
C ILE A 88 8.11 -2.84 8.48
N SER A 89 7.47 -3.11 9.62
CA SER A 89 7.28 -4.45 10.14
C SER A 89 6.45 -5.33 9.21
N SER A 90 5.46 -4.74 8.53
CA SER A 90 4.61 -5.47 7.58
C SER A 90 5.39 -5.92 6.35
N LEU A 91 6.22 -5.04 5.78
CA LEU A 91 7.06 -5.47 4.66
C LEU A 91 8.20 -6.38 5.11
N TYR A 92 8.73 -6.18 6.33
CA TYR A 92 9.75 -7.05 6.90
C TYR A 92 9.27 -8.52 7.01
N VAL A 93 8.05 -8.78 7.47
CA VAL A 93 7.54 -10.17 7.55
C VAL A 93 7.28 -10.79 6.17
N ALA A 94 6.98 -9.97 5.17
CA ALA A 94 6.75 -10.40 3.79
C ALA A 94 8.00 -10.31 2.89
N ARG A 95 9.16 -9.97 3.43
CA ARG A 95 10.38 -9.63 2.67
C ARG A 95 10.88 -10.69 1.69
N GLU A 96 10.54 -11.95 1.92
CA GLU A 96 10.91 -13.05 1.02
C GLU A 96 10.18 -12.99 -0.34
N TYR A 97 9.14 -12.18 -0.45
CA TYR A 97 8.26 -12.11 -1.61
C TYR A 97 8.39 -10.80 -2.41
N ILE A 98 9.40 -9.96 -2.11
CA ILE A 98 9.54 -8.63 -2.73
C ILE A 98 10.04 -8.69 -4.18
N GLU A 99 10.79 -9.73 -4.57
CA GLU A 99 11.32 -9.86 -5.92
C GLU A 99 10.18 -9.97 -6.95
N ASN A 100 10.23 -9.14 -7.98
CA ASN A 100 9.19 -9.03 -9.01
C ASN A 100 7.78 -8.84 -8.42
N ALA A 101 7.66 -8.06 -7.35
CA ALA A 101 6.40 -7.84 -6.68
C ALA A 101 5.79 -6.47 -6.96
N ILE A 102 4.47 -6.41 -6.85
CA ILE A 102 3.72 -5.18 -6.58
C ILE A 102 3.37 -5.14 -5.09
N ILE A 103 3.64 -4.01 -4.45
CA ILE A 103 3.31 -3.78 -3.03
C ILE A 103 2.27 -2.67 -2.99
N LEU A 104 1.19 -2.87 -2.24
CA LEU A 104 0.09 -1.91 -2.13
C LEU A 104 -0.67 -2.07 -0.82
N ASP A 105 -1.44 -1.03 -0.47
CA ASP A 105 -2.26 -1.04 0.74
C ASP A 105 -3.64 -1.67 0.48
N GLY A 106 -4.19 -2.34 1.49
CA GLY A 106 -5.47 -3.04 1.40
C GLY A 106 -6.69 -2.16 1.65
N ASP A 107 -6.50 -0.90 1.99
CA ASP A 107 -7.53 0.09 2.32
C ASP A 107 -7.80 1.09 1.19
N GLN A 108 -7.45 0.70 -0.01
CA GLN A 108 -7.68 1.42 -1.25
C GLN A 108 -8.89 0.84 -2.01
N ILE A 109 -9.61 1.72 -2.70
CA ILE A 109 -10.67 1.33 -3.65
C ILE A 109 -10.13 1.55 -5.06
N ILE A 110 -9.95 0.47 -5.80
CA ILE A 110 -9.44 0.51 -7.18
C ILE A 110 -10.62 0.60 -8.14
N TYR A 111 -10.77 1.75 -8.80
CA TYR A 111 -11.79 1.95 -9.84
C TYR A 111 -11.28 1.55 -11.23
N ASN A 112 -10.00 1.81 -11.51
CA ASN A 112 -9.37 1.44 -12.76
C ASN A 112 -8.30 0.35 -12.53
N PRO A 113 -8.60 -0.94 -12.83
CA PRO A 113 -7.65 -2.02 -12.64
C PRO A 113 -6.35 -1.89 -13.44
N GLU A 114 -6.32 -1.09 -14.52
CA GLU A 114 -5.14 -0.93 -15.37
C GLU A 114 -3.96 -0.28 -14.61
N ILE A 115 -4.24 0.46 -13.52
CA ILE A 115 -3.17 0.98 -12.66
C ILE A 115 -2.38 -0.13 -11.96
N LEU A 116 -2.92 -1.36 -11.92
CA LEU A 116 -2.27 -2.55 -11.36
C LEU A 116 -1.64 -3.45 -12.44
N ALA A 117 -1.50 -2.98 -13.69
CA ALA A 117 -0.90 -3.77 -14.76
C ALA A 117 0.46 -4.36 -14.36
N SER A 118 0.70 -5.62 -14.77
CA SER A 118 1.87 -6.40 -14.36
C SER A 118 3.18 -5.97 -15.03
N GLU A 119 3.13 -5.33 -16.19
CA GLU A 119 4.33 -4.90 -16.90
C GLU A 119 4.82 -3.54 -16.38
N PHE A 120 6.13 -3.39 -16.19
CA PHE A 120 6.74 -2.16 -15.74
C PHE A 120 8.19 -2.03 -16.26
N GLU A 121 8.76 -0.83 -16.22
CA GLU A 121 10.11 -0.58 -16.72
C GLU A 121 11.15 -0.66 -15.62
N ARG A 122 10.86 -0.09 -14.47
CA ARG A 122 11.75 0.01 -13.30
C ARG A 122 10.98 0.00 -12.01
N SER A 123 11.68 -0.23 -10.90
CA SER A 123 11.09 -0.08 -9.56
C SER A 123 10.60 1.34 -9.32
N GLY A 124 9.50 1.49 -8.60
CA GLY A 124 8.94 2.79 -8.30
C GLY A 124 7.44 2.77 -8.02
N TYR A 125 6.82 3.94 -7.97
CA TYR A 125 5.50 4.17 -7.43
C TYR A 125 4.49 4.63 -8.49
N ASN A 126 3.23 4.27 -8.27
CA ASN A 126 2.14 4.96 -8.94
C ASN A 126 2.00 6.36 -8.35
N SER A 127 1.83 7.36 -9.22
CA SER A 127 1.77 8.76 -8.78
C SER A 127 0.80 9.57 -9.63
N VAL A 128 0.20 10.57 -9.00
CA VAL A 128 -0.70 11.53 -9.64
C VAL A 128 -0.05 12.91 -9.65
N TRP A 129 -0.03 13.59 -10.79
CA TRP A 129 0.43 14.98 -10.83
C TRP A 129 -0.54 15.89 -10.09
N THR A 130 -0.04 16.75 -9.22
CA THR A 130 -0.82 17.81 -8.57
C THR A 130 -0.18 19.17 -8.78
N ASP A 131 -0.97 20.15 -9.20
CA ASP A 131 -0.58 21.57 -9.27
C ASP A 131 -0.89 22.32 -7.95
N GLY A 132 -1.77 21.72 -7.13
CA GLY A 132 -2.20 22.27 -5.85
C GLY A 132 -1.22 22.00 -4.72
N GLU A 133 -1.53 22.55 -3.53
CA GLU A 133 -0.90 22.15 -2.29
C GLU A 133 -1.47 20.81 -1.83
N THR A 134 -0.59 19.96 -1.30
CA THR A 134 -0.94 18.68 -0.69
C THR A 134 -0.08 18.43 0.53
N ASP A 135 -0.60 17.74 1.53
CA ASP A 135 0.15 17.25 2.70
C ASP A 135 0.67 15.81 2.47
N GLU A 136 0.28 15.20 1.33
CA GLU A 136 0.72 13.86 0.95
C GLU A 136 2.16 13.84 0.45
N TRP A 137 2.80 12.69 0.47
CA TRP A 137 4.18 12.54 -0.01
C TRP A 137 4.29 12.99 -1.47
N LEU A 138 5.18 13.95 -1.71
CA LEU A 138 5.34 14.61 -3.01
C LEU A 138 6.72 14.35 -3.59
N GLN A 139 6.75 13.73 -4.76
CA GLN A 139 7.98 13.37 -5.47
C GLN A 139 8.36 14.42 -6.51
N THR A 140 9.65 14.73 -6.58
CA THR A 140 10.26 15.46 -7.69
C THR A 140 10.85 14.44 -8.66
N VAL A 141 10.56 14.58 -9.95
CA VAL A 141 10.96 13.62 -10.98
C VAL A 141 11.71 14.36 -12.09
N GLU A 142 12.91 13.88 -12.41
CA GLU A 142 13.73 14.36 -13.52
C GLU A 142 14.10 13.19 -14.44
N ASN A 143 13.83 13.33 -15.73
CA ASN A 143 14.09 12.29 -16.74
C ASN A 143 13.49 10.91 -16.36
N GLY A 144 12.31 10.90 -15.73
CA GLY A 144 11.61 9.70 -15.30
C GLY A 144 12.16 9.03 -14.03
N ILE A 145 13.10 9.67 -13.34
CA ILE A 145 13.69 9.22 -12.07
C ILE A 145 13.23 10.14 -10.95
N VAL A 146 12.87 9.57 -9.81
CA VAL A 146 12.59 10.30 -8.57
C VAL A 146 13.92 10.81 -8.00
N THR A 147 14.08 12.13 -7.97
CA THR A 147 15.29 12.78 -7.47
C THR A 147 15.15 13.31 -6.04
N ALA A 148 13.90 13.51 -5.59
CA ALA A 148 13.58 13.90 -4.22
C ALA A 148 12.17 13.48 -3.84
N CYS A 149 11.92 13.38 -2.54
CA CYS A 149 10.58 13.16 -2.00
C CYS A 149 10.39 14.00 -0.71
N SER A 150 9.29 14.74 -0.65
CA SER A 150 8.86 15.45 0.57
C SER A 150 7.83 14.61 1.30
N ARG A 151 8.05 14.35 2.60
CA ARG A 151 7.07 13.65 3.47
C ARG A 151 5.94 14.56 3.97
N THR A 152 6.11 15.86 3.83
CA THR A 152 5.18 16.89 4.33
C THR A 152 4.46 17.60 3.20
N GLY A 153 4.44 16.98 2.04
CA GLY A 153 3.81 17.54 0.86
C GLY A 153 4.51 18.74 0.27
N GLY A 154 3.74 19.61 -0.32
CA GLY A 154 4.19 20.82 -1.03
C GLY A 154 3.26 21.19 -2.16
N LYS A 155 3.79 21.93 -3.14
CA LYS A 155 3.02 22.38 -4.30
C LYS A 155 3.74 22.03 -5.60
N GLY A 156 2.97 21.49 -6.54
CA GLY A 156 3.48 21.17 -7.88
C GLY A 156 4.46 19.99 -7.88
N GLY A 157 3.97 18.77 -8.08
CA GLY A 157 4.78 17.57 -8.09
C GLY A 157 3.93 16.30 -8.26
N TRP A 158 4.58 15.16 -8.11
CA TRP A 158 3.97 13.85 -8.22
C TRP A 158 3.60 13.32 -6.85
N GLN A 159 2.31 13.39 -6.50
CA GLN A 159 1.78 12.79 -5.26
C GLN A 159 1.94 11.28 -5.34
N LEU A 160 2.62 10.71 -4.36
CA LEU A 160 2.83 9.27 -4.24
C LEU A 160 1.55 8.59 -3.75
N TYR A 161 1.25 7.46 -4.36
CA TYR A 161 0.25 6.50 -3.86
C TYR A 161 0.92 5.21 -3.45
N SER A 162 0.36 4.53 -2.46
CA SER A 162 0.91 3.29 -1.89
C SER A 162 0.73 2.10 -2.85
N ILE A 163 1.12 2.26 -4.11
CA ILE A 163 1.22 1.19 -5.11
C ILE A 163 2.62 1.27 -5.71
N SER A 164 3.45 0.29 -5.45
CA SER A 164 4.82 0.25 -5.96
C SER A 164 5.16 -1.08 -6.62
N ARG A 165 6.11 -1.06 -7.55
CA ARG A 165 6.62 -2.27 -8.20
C ARG A 165 8.12 -2.36 -8.00
N TRP A 166 8.58 -3.58 -7.82
CA TRP A 166 9.98 -3.88 -7.49
C TRP A 166 10.53 -4.92 -8.45
N THR A 167 11.62 -4.59 -9.14
CA THR A 167 12.36 -5.57 -9.95
C THR A 167 12.97 -6.64 -9.04
N ALA A 168 13.39 -7.77 -9.61
CA ALA A 168 14.09 -8.79 -8.82
C ALA A 168 15.38 -8.23 -8.19
N GLU A 169 16.12 -7.37 -8.91
CA GLU A 169 17.34 -6.77 -8.38
C GLU A 169 17.08 -5.82 -7.21
N ASP A 170 16.17 -4.87 -7.40
CA ASP A 170 15.82 -3.90 -6.34
C ASP A 170 15.07 -4.55 -5.19
N GLY A 171 14.26 -5.59 -5.46
CA GLY A 171 13.61 -6.39 -4.44
C GLY A 171 14.62 -7.09 -3.51
N LYS A 172 15.71 -7.63 -4.05
CA LYS A 172 16.81 -8.19 -3.25
C LYS A 172 17.52 -7.14 -2.41
N LYS A 173 17.77 -5.96 -2.97
CA LYS A 173 18.34 -4.83 -2.22
C LYS A 173 17.41 -4.41 -1.09
N LEU A 174 16.11 -4.25 -1.38
CA LEU A 174 15.11 -3.82 -0.41
C LEU A 174 14.98 -4.82 0.74
N LYS A 175 14.93 -6.12 0.44
CA LYS A 175 14.96 -7.17 1.47
C LYS A 175 16.16 -6.98 2.41
N ARG A 176 17.38 -6.88 1.86
CA ARG A 176 18.59 -6.68 2.66
C ARG A 176 18.53 -5.41 3.51
N HIS A 177 18.05 -4.31 2.95
CA HIS A 177 17.96 -3.04 3.66
C HIS A 177 16.89 -3.07 4.76
N LEU A 178 15.76 -3.74 4.53
CA LEU A 178 14.76 -4.00 5.57
C LEU A 178 15.34 -4.79 6.74
N GLU A 179 16.14 -5.82 6.48
CA GLU A 179 16.82 -6.60 7.53
C GLU A 179 17.81 -5.74 8.33
N ILE A 180 18.58 -4.89 7.65
CA ILE A 180 19.51 -3.97 8.32
C ILE A 180 18.73 -2.96 9.20
N GLU A 181 17.71 -2.30 8.66
CA GLU A 181 16.94 -1.30 9.42
C GLU A 181 16.19 -1.95 10.58
N PHE A 182 15.47 -3.04 10.33
CA PHE A 182 14.59 -3.65 11.32
C PHE A 182 15.34 -4.45 12.38
N GLU A 183 16.34 -5.25 11.98
CA GLU A 183 17.05 -6.17 12.88
C GLU A 183 18.28 -5.53 13.52
N GLN A 184 19.15 -4.89 12.72
CA GLN A 184 20.44 -4.40 13.21
C GLN A 184 20.32 -3.02 13.83
N LYS A 185 19.72 -2.06 13.11
CA LYS A 185 19.55 -0.68 13.58
C LYS A 185 18.37 -0.51 14.54
N LYS A 186 17.43 -1.48 14.61
CA LYS A 186 16.18 -1.40 15.38
C LYS A 186 15.31 -0.20 15.00
N ASN A 187 15.39 0.25 13.76
CA ASN A 187 14.66 1.38 13.22
C ASN A 187 13.23 0.97 12.85
N ARG A 188 12.39 0.68 13.85
CA ARG A 188 11.10 0.02 13.71
C ARG A 188 9.92 0.97 13.62
N GLN A 189 10.15 2.29 13.71
CA GLN A 189 9.10 3.31 13.70
C GLN A 189 9.04 4.09 12.39
N ILE A 190 9.84 3.70 11.39
CA ILE A 190 9.79 4.28 10.04
C ILE A 190 8.74 3.58 9.17
N TYR A 191 8.35 4.25 8.09
CA TYR A 191 7.62 3.61 7.01
C TYR A 191 8.56 2.71 6.20
N TRP A 192 8.04 1.64 5.60
CA TRP A 192 8.86 0.78 4.74
C TRP A 192 9.36 1.53 3.49
N ASP A 193 8.58 2.49 3.01
CA ASP A 193 8.93 3.38 1.89
C ASP A 193 10.16 4.24 2.21
N ASP A 194 10.37 4.59 3.48
CA ASP A 194 11.55 5.32 3.93
C ASP A 194 12.85 4.60 3.59
N VAL A 195 12.81 3.27 3.55
CA VAL A 195 14.03 2.46 3.33
C VAL A 195 14.68 2.82 2.00
N ALA A 196 13.93 2.77 0.90
CA ALA A 196 14.50 3.06 -0.41
C ALA A 196 14.65 4.57 -0.67
N MET A 197 13.71 5.40 -0.18
CA MET A 197 13.68 6.83 -0.51
C MET A 197 14.57 7.69 0.37
N PHE A 198 14.80 7.30 1.63
CA PHE A 198 15.49 8.15 2.60
C PHE A 198 16.65 7.47 3.30
N CYS A 199 16.59 6.15 3.54
CA CYS A 199 17.69 5.45 4.18
C CYS A 199 18.81 5.09 3.19
N TYR A 200 18.46 4.74 1.95
CA TYR A 200 19.40 4.29 0.92
C TYR A 200 19.10 4.89 -0.48
N PRO A 201 18.86 6.21 -0.61
CA PRO A 201 18.41 6.81 -1.87
C PRO A 201 19.39 6.59 -3.02
N GLU A 202 20.69 6.51 -2.74
CA GLU A 202 21.75 6.33 -3.75
C GLU A 202 21.79 4.91 -4.34
N GLU A 203 21.11 3.94 -3.69
CA GLU A 203 21.11 2.55 -4.13
C GLU A 203 19.95 2.22 -5.09
N TYR A 204 19.00 3.15 -5.26
CA TYR A 204 17.82 2.95 -6.09
C TYR A 204 17.64 4.04 -7.14
N GLN A 205 17.19 3.66 -8.30
CA GLN A 205 16.74 4.56 -9.35
C GLN A 205 15.24 4.39 -9.53
N LEU A 206 14.48 4.88 -8.55
CA LEU A 206 13.02 4.76 -8.55
C LEU A 206 12.41 5.64 -9.64
N GLY A 207 11.41 5.11 -10.32
CA GLY A 207 10.60 5.87 -11.25
C GLY A 207 9.19 6.10 -10.73
N ILE A 208 8.38 6.73 -11.57
CA ILE A 208 6.96 6.85 -11.34
C ILE A 208 6.18 6.14 -12.45
N ARG A 209 4.96 5.73 -12.12
CA ARG A 209 3.93 5.33 -13.05
C ARG A 209 2.77 6.32 -12.93
N PRO A 210 2.59 7.23 -13.89
CA PRO A 210 1.49 8.18 -13.89
C PRO A 210 0.13 7.48 -13.90
N MET A 211 -0.80 7.97 -13.11
CA MET A 211 -2.20 7.56 -13.12
C MET A 211 -3.10 8.77 -12.87
N ASN A 212 -4.41 8.61 -13.03
CA ASN A 212 -5.38 9.66 -12.77
C ASN A 212 -5.89 9.60 -11.33
N LYS A 213 -6.26 10.76 -10.79
CA LYS A 213 -6.80 10.85 -9.43
C LYS A 213 -8.07 10.00 -9.23
N ASP A 214 -8.87 9.83 -10.31
CA ASP A 214 -10.13 9.09 -10.25
C ASP A 214 -9.96 7.57 -10.44
N ASP A 215 -8.73 7.10 -10.69
CA ASP A 215 -8.43 5.66 -10.85
C ASP A 215 -8.48 4.91 -9.50
N ILE A 216 -8.31 5.63 -8.39
CA ILE A 216 -8.17 5.09 -7.03
C ILE A 216 -8.72 6.08 -6.00
N ILE A 217 -9.25 5.55 -4.90
CA ILE A 217 -9.50 6.33 -3.69
C ILE A 217 -8.86 5.62 -2.50
N GLU A 218 -8.14 6.36 -1.70
CA GLU A 218 -7.65 5.95 -0.39
C GLU A 218 -8.62 6.47 0.67
N VAL A 219 -9.08 5.61 1.57
CA VAL A 219 -10.09 5.96 2.58
C VAL A 219 -9.42 6.01 3.94
N ASP A 220 -9.02 7.17 4.37
CA ASP A 220 -8.17 7.32 5.54
C ASP A 220 -8.89 7.54 6.86
N ASN A 221 -10.08 8.10 6.79
CA ASN A 221 -10.83 8.48 7.99
C ASN A 221 -12.35 8.28 7.84
N LEU A 222 -13.06 8.38 8.96
CA LEU A 222 -14.51 8.18 8.99
C LEU A 222 -15.29 9.19 8.13
N SER A 223 -14.79 10.43 7.99
CA SER A 223 -15.46 11.45 7.18
C SER A 223 -15.44 11.11 5.71
N GLU A 224 -14.31 10.60 5.20
CA GLU A 224 -14.15 10.12 3.83
C GLU A 224 -15.01 8.88 3.57
N LEU A 225 -15.04 7.94 4.53
CA LEU A 225 -15.93 6.79 4.45
C LEU A 225 -17.39 7.21 4.33
N ILE A 226 -17.85 8.16 5.15
CA ILE A 226 -19.21 8.69 5.11
C ILE A 226 -19.52 9.41 3.78
N ALA A 227 -18.53 10.10 3.22
CA ALA A 227 -18.67 10.76 1.92
C ALA A 227 -18.91 9.76 0.77
N LEU A 228 -18.29 8.58 0.86
CA LEU A 228 -18.42 7.50 -0.13
C LEU A 228 -19.67 6.63 0.12
N ASP A 229 -20.00 6.39 1.38
CA ASP A 229 -21.12 5.55 1.78
C ASP A 229 -21.87 6.17 2.97
N ALA A 230 -23.02 6.79 2.69
CA ALA A 230 -23.83 7.51 3.69
C ALA A 230 -24.39 6.59 4.78
N SER A 231 -24.37 5.26 4.64
CA SER A 231 -24.83 4.32 5.66
C SER A 231 -24.01 4.41 6.96
N TYR A 232 -22.80 4.95 6.89
CA TYR A 232 -21.91 5.15 8.04
C TYR A 232 -22.22 6.42 8.86
N LYS A 233 -23.15 7.30 8.44
CA LYS A 233 -23.58 8.49 9.22
C LYS A 233 -24.04 8.14 10.63
N LYS A 234 -24.66 6.97 10.82
CA LYS A 234 -25.11 6.46 12.12
C LYS A 234 -24.01 6.48 13.20
N TYR A 235 -22.73 6.35 12.82
CA TYR A 235 -21.61 6.34 13.77
C TYR A 235 -21.22 7.74 14.29
N VAL A 236 -21.79 8.81 13.74
CA VAL A 236 -21.57 10.20 14.17
C VAL A 236 -22.80 10.76 14.90
N GLU A 237 -24.00 10.26 14.58
CA GLU A 237 -25.28 10.74 15.15
C GLU A 237 -25.57 10.19 16.56
N GLU A 238 -24.86 9.14 16.99
CA GLU A 238 -25.03 8.51 18.31
C GLU A 238 -24.19 9.16 19.44
N LYS A 239 -23.61 10.33 19.21
CA LYS A 239 -22.90 11.14 20.21
C LYS A 239 -23.76 12.34 20.61
#